data_aea13fe874f0d44c4f1ff070963bda7c
#
_entry.id   aea13fe874f0d44c4f1ff070963bda7c
#
_cell.length_a   1.000
_cell.length_b   1.000
_cell.length_c   1.000
_cell.angle_alpha   90.00
_cell.angle_beta   90.00
_cell.angle_gamma   90.00
#
_symmetry.space_group_name_H-M   'P 1'
#
loop_
_entity.id
_entity.type
_entity.pdbx_description
1 polymer ?
#
loop_
_entity_poly.entity_id
_entity_poly.type
_entity_poly.pdbx_seq_one_letter_code
_entity_poly.pdbx_strand_id
1 'polypeptide(L)'
;MNTMSHRGYTARVEFDERDSIFIGRVLGTRTVIGFHGETVAQLRGEFEAAIDDFLRDCKEQGVKPEKPASGKMLLRVPPDIHGAALVAAQAAGKSLNQWAIELLEDAVMRRAVPARAVSKSGFGRVKGSGPAAPPDFDVASLLER
;
A
#
# COMPACT_ATOMS: atom_id res chain seq x y z
N MET A 1 4.89 -8.35 7.57
CA MET A 1 3.49 -8.43 7.23
C MET A 1 3.25 -9.57 6.28
N ASN A 2 2.28 -10.38 6.58
CA ASN A 2 2.02 -11.56 5.77
C ASN A 2 0.97 -11.26 4.72
N THR A 3 1.37 -11.33 3.47
CA THR A 3 0.47 -11.00 2.37
C THR A 3 0.56 -12.01 1.24
N MET A 4 -0.50 -12.09 0.46
CA MET A 4 -0.56 -12.89 -0.76
C MET A 4 -1.13 -12.01 -1.84
N SER A 5 -0.78 -12.28 -3.09
CA SER A 5 -1.31 -11.49 -4.21
C SER A 5 -1.79 -12.39 -5.34
N HIS A 6 -2.86 -11.98 -6.00
CA HIS A 6 -3.42 -12.70 -7.13
C HIS A 6 -4.19 -11.71 -8.01
N ARG A 7 -3.86 -11.68 -9.28
CA ARG A 7 -4.54 -10.84 -10.27
C ARG A 7 -4.65 -9.37 -9.86
N GLY A 8 -3.59 -8.86 -9.24
CA GLY A 8 -3.57 -7.46 -8.84
C GLY A 8 -4.17 -7.16 -7.49
N TYR A 9 -4.75 -8.15 -6.84
CA TYR A 9 -5.32 -7.97 -5.51
C TYR A 9 -4.37 -8.55 -4.48
N THR A 10 -4.26 -7.87 -3.35
CA THR A 10 -3.37 -8.31 -2.27
C THR A 10 -4.21 -8.55 -1.03
N ALA A 11 -3.93 -9.61 -0.35
CA ALA A 11 -4.62 -9.95 0.88
C ALA A 11 -3.63 -10.02 2.03
N ARG A 12 -4.11 -9.68 3.21
CA ARG A 12 -3.35 -9.81 4.44
C ARG A 12 -3.79 -11.10 5.09
N VAL A 13 -2.83 -11.84 5.64
CA VAL A 13 -3.09 -13.13 6.24
C VAL A 13 -2.74 -13.10 7.71
N GLU A 14 -3.58 -13.69 8.54
CA GLU A 14 -3.36 -13.80 9.97
C GLU A 14 -3.67 -15.20 10.43
N PHE A 15 -3.03 -15.64 11.48
CA PHE A 15 -3.31 -16.92 12.07
C PHE A 15 -4.30 -16.73 13.22
N ASP A 16 -5.36 -17.52 13.23
CA ASP A 16 -6.33 -17.47 14.31
C ASP A 16 -6.06 -18.70 15.20
N GLU A 17 -5.51 -18.42 16.36
CA GLU A 17 -5.13 -19.47 17.28
C GLU A 17 -6.35 -20.24 17.81
N ARG A 18 -7.46 -19.58 17.98
CA ARG A 18 -8.64 -20.23 18.56
C ARG A 18 -9.19 -21.33 17.67
N ASP A 19 -9.22 -21.08 16.39
CA ASP A 19 -9.73 -22.05 15.45
C ASP A 19 -8.63 -22.81 14.73
N SER A 20 -7.38 -22.43 14.99
CA SER A 20 -6.21 -23.06 14.36
C SER A 20 -6.29 -23.00 12.85
N ILE A 21 -6.69 -21.86 12.32
CA ILE A 21 -6.76 -21.66 10.88
C ILE A 21 -6.08 -20.35 10.51
N PHE A 22 -5.80 -20.21 9.23
CA PHE A 22 -5.33 -18.93 8.71
C PHE A 22 -6.53 -18.21 8.11
N ILE A 23 -6.61 -16.92 8.33
CA ILE A 23 -7.68 -16.10 7.80
C ILE A 23 -7.04 -15.03 6.93
N GLY A 24 -7.62 -14.81 5.76
CA GLY A 24 -7.14 -13.76 4.87
C GLY A 24 -8.24 -12.78 4.53
N ARG A 25 -7.82 -11.55 4.25
CA ARG A 25 -8.76 -10.50 3.85
C ARG A 25 -8.09 -9.66 2.78
N VAL A 26 -8.80 -9.41 1.70
CA VAL A 26 -8.29 -8.60 0.61
C VAL A 26 -8.22 -7.15 1.05
N LEU A 27 -7.14 -6.49 0.71
CA LEU A 27 -6.89 -5.12 1.11
C LEU A 27 -7.22 -4.16 -0.03
N GLY A 28 -7.57 -2.94 0.34
CA GLY A 28 -7.74 -1.89 -0.66
C GLY A 28 -9.06 -1.91 -1.42
N THR A 29 -10.00 -2.75 -1.04
CA THR A 29 -11.30 -2.79 -1.70
C THR A 29 -12.38 -2.40 -0.69
N ARG A 30 -13.51 -1.92 -1.17
CA ARG A 30 -14.63 -1.62 -0.29
C ARG A 30 -15.43 -2.89 -0.02
N THR A 31 -15.48 -3.76 -1.01
CA THR A 31 -16.14 -5.04 -0.83
C THR A 31 -15.26 -5.90 0.08
N VAL A 32 -15.88 -6.50 1.07
CA VAL A 32 -15.12 -7.34 1.99
C VAL A 32 -14.98 -8.72 1.38
N ILE A 33 -13.77 -9.11 1.08
CA ILE A 33 -13.49 -10.42 0.52
C ILE A 33 -12.59 -11.13 1.49
N GLY A 34 -13.10 -12.19 2.12
CA GLY A 34 -12.36 -12.95 3.09
C GLY A 34 -12.26 -14.40 2.68
N PHE A 35 -11.31 -15.09 3.23
CA PHE A 35 -11.10 -16.50 2.94
C PHE A 35 -10.32 -17.11 4.11
N HIS A 36 -10.30 -18.43 4.18
CA HIS A 36 -9.56 -19.08 5.26
C HIS A 36 -9.07 -20.43 4.79
N GLY A 37 -8.16 -21.01 5.53
CA GLY A 37 -7.65 -22.33 5.24
C GLY A 37 -6.82 -22.86 6.39
N GLU A 38 -6.66 -24.16 6.45
CA GLU A 38 -5.90 -24.79 7.52
C GLU A 38 -4.43 -24.94 7.16
N THR A 39 -4.09 -24.82 5.90
CA THR A 39 -2.70 -24.88 5.46
C THR A 39 -2.45 -23.70 4.54
N VAL A 40 -1.20 -23.40 4.31
CA VAL A 40 -0.84 -22.31 3.41
C VAL A 40 -1.32 -22.61 2.00
N ALA A 41 -1.19 -23.85 1.55
CA ALA A 41 -1.63 -24.19 0.21
C ALA A 41 -3.14 -24.05 0.08
N GLN A 42 -3.88 -24.47 1.08
CA GLN A 42 -5.32 -24.36 1.06
C GLN A 42 -5.73 -22.89 1.08
N LEU A 43 -5.07 -22.10 1.93
CA LEU A 43 -5.36 -20.70 2.03
C LEU A 43 -5.14 -19.98 0.70
N ARG A 44 -4.07 -20.31 0.00
CA ARG A 44 -3.79 -19.71 -1.29
C ARG A 44 -4.87 -20.10 -2.30
N GLY A 45 -5.26 -21.35 -2.32
CA GLY A 45 -6.31 -21.79 -3.24
C GLY A 45 -7.62 -21.08 -2.97
N GLU A 46 -7.96 -20.89 -1.70
CA GLU A 46 -9.19 -20.20 -1.34
C GLU A 46 -9.12 -18.73 -1.72
N PHE A 47 -7.95 -18.11 -1.57
CA PHE A 47 -7.77 -16.73 -1.98
C PHE A 47 -7.98 -16.58 -3.48
N GLU A 48 -7.32 -17.44 -4.25
CA GLU A 48 -7.43 -17.34 -5.70
C GLU A 48 -8.86 -17.58 -6.15
N ALA A 49 -9.53 -18.55 -5.54
CA ALA A 49 -10.92 -18.81 -5.88
C ALA A 49 -11.81 -17.62 -5.51
N ALA A 50 -11.57 -17.02 -4.37
CA ALA A 50 -12.38 -15.88 -3.94
C ALA A 50 -12.24 -14.69 -4.90
N ILE A 51 -11.03 -14.43 -5.37
CA ILE A 51 -10.82 -13.35 -6.32
C ILE A 51 -11.44 -13.70 -7.68
N ASP A 52 -11.26 -14.93 -8.14
CA ASP A 52 -11.82 -15.33 -9.42
C ASP A 52 -13.35 -15.29 -9.39
N ASP A 53 -13.95 -15.69 -8.28
CA ASP A 53 -15.40 -15.64 -8.12
C ASP A 53 -15.89 -14.19 -8.11
N PHE A 54 -15.18 -13.33 -7.39
CA PHE A 54 -15.53 -11.92 -7.34
C PHE A 54 -15.51 -11.30 -8.75
N LEU A 55 -14.46 -11.59 -9.51
CA LEU A 55 -14.33 -11.04 -10.85
C LEU A 55 -15.40 -11.60 -11.79
N ARG A 56 -15.73 -12.88 -11.63
CA ARG A 56 -16.76 -13.50 -12.45
C ARG A 56 -18.11 -12.89 -12.13
N ASP A 57 -18.41 -12.71 -10.86
CA ASP A 57 -19.69 -12.12 -10.46
C ASP A 57 -19.84 -10.70 -11.00
N CYS A 58 -18.77 -9.92 -10.96
CA CYS A 58 -18.80 -8.58 -11.50
C CYS A 58 -19.11 -8.60 -12.99
N LYS A 59 -18.52 -9.56 -13.70
CA LYS A 59 -18.74 -9.66 -15.13
C LYS A 59 -20.18 -10.06 -15.43
N GLU A 60 -20.71 -10.99 -14.66
CA GLU A 60 -22.09 -11.43 -14.88
C GLU A 60 -23.08 -10.35 -14.58
N GLN A 61 -22.79 -9.49 -13.63
CA GLN A 61 -23.68 -8.40 -13.30
C GLN A 61 -23.46 -7.15 -14.16
N GLY A 62 -22.44 -7.19 -15.02
CA GLY A 62 -22.16 -6.06 -15.87
C GLY A 62 -21.55 -4.88 -15.14
N VAL A 63 -20.95 -5.11 -13.98
CA VAL A 63 -20.32 -4.03 -13.23
C VAL A 63 -18.83 -4.16 -13.31
N LYS A 64 -18.13 -3.03 -13.25
CA LYS A 64 -16.70 -3.07 -13.27
C LYS A 64 -16.20 -3.53 -11.91
N PRO A 65 -15.24 -4.45 -11.86
CA PRO A 65 -14.70 -4.88 -10.58
C PRO A 65 -13.93 -3.73 -9.94
N GLU A 66 -13.99 -3.68 -8.62
CA GLU A 66 -13.24 -2.68 -7.89
C GLU A 66 -11.78 -2.95 -8.07
N LYS A 67 -11.02 -1.90 -8.30
CA LYS A 67 -9.59 -2.03 -8.34
C LYS A 67 -9.11 -1.65 -6.95
N PRO A 68 -8.05 -2.27 -6.50
CA PRO A 68 -7.53 -1.95 -5.18
C PRO A 68 -7.20 -0.48 -5.04
N ALA A 69 -6.81 0.14 -6.13
CA ALA A 69 -6.46 1.55 -6.09
C ALA A 69 -6.66 2.20 -7.43
N SER A 70 -7.17 3.41 -7.41
CA SER A 70 -7.45 4.14 -8.64
C SER A 70 -6.32 5.09 -9.02
N GLY A 71 -5.43 5.36 -8.13
CA GLY A 71 -4.41 6.39 -8.35
C GLY A 71 -4.84 7.74 -7.83
N LYS A 72 -6.08 7.87 -7.36
CA LYS A 72 -6.53 9.13 -6.78
C LYS A 72 -6.68 8.95 -5.29
N MET A 73 -6.16 9.90 -4.56
CA MET A 73 -6.17 9.82 -3.11
C MET A 73 -6.47 11.19 -2.54
N LEU A 74 -7.40 11.26 -1.63
CA LEU A 74 -7.71 12.49 -0.95
C LEU A 74 -7.33 12.30 0.50
N LEU A 75 -6.41 13.14 0.97
CA LEU A 75 -5.97 13.05 2.35
C LEU A 75 -6.38 14.31 3.09
N ARG A 76 -6.82 14.12 4.31
CA ARG A 76 -7.09 15.24 5.18
C ARG A 76 -6.00 15.26 6.21
N VAL A 77 -5.24 16.33 6.24
CA VAL A 77 -4.13 16.45 7.18
C VAL A 77 -4.31 17.73 7.97
N PRO A 78 -3.74 17.83 9.13
CA PRO A 78 -3.83 19.06 9.91
C PRO A 78 -3.26 20.22 9.10
N PRO A 79 -3.80 21.42 9.26
CA PRO A 79 -3.32 22.57 8.51
C PRO A 79 -1.83 22.82 8.65
N ASP A 80 -1.29 22.55 9.82
CA ASP A 80 0.14 22.75 10.03
C ASP A 80 0.97 21.82 9.15
N ILE A 81 0.55 20.57 9.04
CA ILE A 81 1.24 19.60 8.21
C ILE A 81 1.09 19.99 6.74
N HIS A 82 -0.09 20.44 6.37
CA HIS A 82 -0.34 20.85 5.00
C HIS A 82 0.59 22.02 4.62
N GLY A 83 0.68 23.02 5.51
CA GLY A 83 1.53 24.17 5.26
C GLY A 83 3.00 23.78 5.18
N ALA A 84 3.45 22.94 6.09
CA ALA A 84 4.84 22.50 6.07
C ALA A 84 5.15 21.72 4.81
N ALA A 85 4.21 20.90 4.36
CA ALA A 85 4.41 20.13 3.14
C ALA A 85 4.51 21.02 1.92
N LEU A 86 3.70 22.08 1.88
CA LEU A 86 3.77 23.02 0.77
C LEU A 86 5.15 23.68 0.72
N VAL A 87 5.63 24.11 1.87
CA VAL A 87 6.93 24.76 1.93
C VAL A 87 8.03 23.78 1.51
N ALA A 88 7.95 22.55 1.98
CA ALA A 88 8.97 21.57 1.65
C ALA A 88 8.99 21.27 0.15
N ALA A 89 7.81 21.16 -0.45
CA ALA A 89 7.73 20.89 -1.88
C ALA A 89 8.31 22.04 -2.68
N GLN A 90 7.96 23.26 -2.30
CA GLN A 90 8.47 24.42 -3.00
C GLN A 90 9.97 24.55 -2.83
N ALA A 91 10.48 24.28 -1.65
CA ALA A 91 11.91 24.33 -1.42
C ALA A 91 12.65 23.30 -2.28
N ALA A 92 11.99 22.21 -2.58
CA ALA A 92 12.57 21.17 -3.43
C ALA A 92 12.34 21.44 -4.91
N GLY A 93 11.64 22.50 -5.25
CA GLY A 93 11.36 22.82 -6.65
C GLY A 93 10.32 21.91 -7.28
N LYS A 94 9.41 21.37 -6.49
CA LYS A 94 8.41 20.44 -6.96
C LYS A 94 7.01 20.87 -6.58
N SER A 95 6.01 20.32 -7.27
CA SER A 95 4.64 20.56 -6.87
C SER A 95 4.38 19.73 -5.62
N LEU A 96 3.38 20.10 -4.86
CA LEU A 96 3.03 19.34 -3.67
C LEU A 96 2.67 17.91 -4.07
N ASN A 97 1.97 17.74 -5.17
CA ASN A 97 1.58 16.42 -5.62
C ASN A 97 2.79 15.54 -5.93
N GLN A 98 3.76 16.08 -6.64
CA GLN A 98 4.96 15.36 -6.98
C GLN A 98 5.76 14.99 -5.73
N TRP A 99 5.90 15.96 -4.84
CA TRP A 99 6.62 15.74 -3.59
C TRP A 99 5.96 14.65 -2.76
N ALA A 100 4.62 14.67 -2.67
CA ALA A 100 3.89 13.67 -1.91
C ALA A 100 4.01 12.28 -2.53
N ILE A 101 3.99 12.20 -3.85
CA ILE A 101 4.14 10.93 -4.52
C ILE A 101 5.49 10.31 -4.17
N GLU A 102 6.53 11.10 -4.23
CA GLU A 102 7.87 10.60 -3.92
C GLU A 102 7.99 10.12 -2.50
N LEU A 103 7.35 10.82 -1.57
CA LEU A 103 7.37 10.39 -0.19
C LEU A 103 6.62 9.08 -0.01
N LEU A 104 5.49 8.94 -0.68
CA LEU A 104 4.71 7.72 -0.59
C LEU A 104 5.46 6.55 -1.19
N GLU A 105 6.11 6.76 -2.32
CA GLU A 105 6.89 5.71 -2.94
C GLU A 105 7.99 5.24 -1.99
N ASP A 106 8.69 6.19 -1.41
CA ASP A 106 9.76 5.88 -0.50
C ASP A 106 9.25 5.14 0.73
N ALA A 107 8.13 5.57 1.26
CA ALA A 107 7.55 4.93 2.44
C ALA A 107 7.09 3.51 2.12
N VAL A 108 6.50 3.31 0.96
CA VAL A 108 6.04 1.98 0.55
C VAL A 108 7.23 1.05 0.37
N MET A 109 8.27 1.54 -0.28
CA MET A 109 9.43 0.71 -0.53
C MET A 109 10.15 0.32 0.76
N ARG A 110 10.11 1.16 1.75
CA ARG A 110 10.75 0.84 3.01
C ARG A 110 9.97 -0.08 3.91
N ARG A 111 8.65 0.00 3.85
CA ARG A 111 7.87 -0.71 4.83
C ARG A 111 7.28 -2.03 4.44
N ALA A 112 6.64 -2.08 3.37
CA ALA A 112 5.85 -3.23 3.07
C ALA A 112 6.37 -4.10 1.98
N VAL A 113 7.46 -3.76 1.46
CA VAL A 113 7.88 -4.42 0.30
C VAL A 113 8.45 -5.78 0.41
N PRO A 114 8.06 -6.69 -0.42
CA PRO A 114 8.63 -8.02 -0.45
C PRO A 114 10.03 -7.87 -0.96
N ALA A 115 10.87 -8.70 -0.54
CA ALA A 115 12.24 -8.69 -0.97
C ALA A 115 12.43 -8.52 -2.45
N ARG A 116 11.63 -9.17 -3.25
CA ARG A 116 11.85 -9.07 -4.64
C ARG A 116 11.63 -7.68 -5.19
N ALA A 117 10.75 -6.95 -4.62
CA ALA A 117 10.48 -5.64 -5.13
C ALA A 117 11.66 -4.76 -4.82
N VAL A 118 12.27 -5.02 -3.73
CA VAL A 118 13.36 -4.21 -3.32
C VAL A 118 14.53 -4.36 -4.25
N SER A 119 14.64 -5.51 -4.80
CA SER A 119 15.78 -5.75 -5.64
C SER A 119 15.71 -4.91 -6.88
N LYS A 120 14.67 -4.20 -7.07
CA LYS A 120 14.59 -3.47 -8.24
C LYS A 120 15.66 -2.52 -8.25
N SER A 121 16.25 -2.42 -9.29
CA SER A 121 17.31 -1.54 -9.45
C SER A 121 17.02 -0.17 -8.97
N GLY A 122 15.95 0.26 -9.28
CA GLY A 122 15.64 1.61 -8.94
C GLY A 122 15.95 1.90 -7.51
N PHE A 123 15.71 0.94 -6.73
CA PHE A 123 15.91 1.14 -5.35
C PHE A 123 17.37 1.38 -5.08
N GLY A 124 18.16 0.67 -5.76
CA GLY A 124 19.54 0.80 -5.47
C GLY A 124 19.98 2.21 -5.65
N ARG A 125 19.44 2.83 -6.62
CA ARG A 125 19.87 4.08 -6.86
C ARG A 125 19.45 5.04 -5.85
N VAL A 126 18.41 4.87 -5.40
CA VAL A 126 17.88 5.74 -4.46
C VAL A 126 18.85 6.03 -3.42
N LYS A 127 19.53 5.05 -3.03
CA LYS A 127 20.37 5.26 -2.02
C LYS A 127 21.25 6.36 -2.27
N GLY A 128 21.67 6.47 -3.34
CA GLY A 128 22.65 7.42 -3.53
C GLY A 128 22.22 8.72 -2.99
N SER A 129 21.14 8.94 -3.16
CA SER A 129 20.78 10.21 -2.80
C SER A 129 20.45 10.20 -1.45
N GLY A 130 20.32 9.27 -1.05
CA GLY A 130 19.82 9.16 0.22
C GLY A 130 20.04 10.31 0.94
N PRO A 131 20.63 10.89 0.57
CA PRO A 131 20.91 11.96 1.17
C PRO A 131 19.93 12.46 1.84
N ALA A 132 19.52 11.97 1.89
CA ALA A 132 18.62 12.30 2.35
C ALA A 132 18.45 13.27 3.20
N ALA A 133 18.93 13.55 3.71
CA ALA A 133 18.73 14.65 4.34
C ALA A 133 17.43 14.85 4.83
N PRO A 134 16.61 14.77 4.13
CA PRO A 134 15.31 15.01 4.49
C PRO A 134 14.99 14.73 5.86
N PRO A 135 15.42 13.81 6.30
CA PRO A 135 15.01 13.42 7.57
C PRO A 135 15.16 14.56 8.48
N ASP A 136 16.14 15.20 8.27
CA ASP A 136 16.35 16.23 9.15
C ASP A 136 15.41 17.29 8.90
N PHE A 137 14.84 17.27 7.85
CA PHE A 137 13.99 18.29 7.56
C PHE A 137 12.80 17.91 8.27
N ASP A 138 12.65 18.21 9.31
CA ASP A 138 11.73 17.80 10.16
C ASP A 138 10.54 18.62 10.13
N VAL A 139 9.54 18.10 9.71
CA VAL A 139 8.28 18.78 9.65
C VAL A 139 7.85 19.11 11.05
N ALA A 140 8.17 18.28 11.96
CA ALA A 140 7.75 18.49 13.32
C ALA A 140 8.44 19.76 13.85
N SER A 141 9.63 19.97 13.42
CA SER A 141 10.33 21.12 13.87
C SER A 141 9.64 22.37 13.38
N LEU A 142 9.08 22.31 12.22
CA LEU A 142 8.40 23.46 11.69
C LEU A 142 7.12 23.72 12.45
N LEU A 143 6.51 22.68 12.93
CA LEU A 143 5.28 22.85 13.64
C LEU A 143 5.47 23.52 14.99
N GLU A 144 6.60 23.41 15.55
CA GLU A 144 6.83 24.00 16.83
C GLU A 144 7.06 25.48 16.76
N ARG A 145 7.11 26.01 15.62
CA ARG A 145 7.29 27.42 15.49
C ARG A 145 5.99 28.08 15.24
#